data_208003086ed0ef53797796059982116c
#
_entry.id   208003086ed0ef53797796059982116c
#
_cell.length_a   1.000
_cell.length_b   1.000
_cell.length_c   1.000
_cell.angle_alpha   90.00
_cell.angle_beta   90.00
_cell.angle_gamma   90.00
#
_symmetry.space_group_name_H-M   'P 1'
#
loop_
_entity.id
_entity.type
_entity.pdbx_description
1 polymer ?
#
loop_
_entity_poly.entity_id
_entity_poly.type
_entity_poly.pdbx_seq_one_letter_code
_entity_poly.pdbx_strand_id
1 'polypeptide(L)'
;GCKNHGEVKNTGTSPANTGVTVAGIVGRIEAAENGNNTISLCENRGQISYAAKNESDAEYLSGVAGILGGHTGTFNSQTKVYSSATVTISDCSNWNIVQKTNDGNNNIFLGGIAAFLFGPEKSTSHVANISNCTNNADASVLNNSTNYGGWYTYTGGIVGHHTVSGQMSDCKNYAEV
;
A
#
# COMPACT_ATOMS: atom_id res chain seq x y z
N GLY A 1 -14.06 12.94 -0.90
CA GLY A 1 -13.02 12.75 -1.91
C GLY A 1 -11.87 13.73 -1.78
N CYS A 2 -10.66 13.22 -1.92
CA CYS A 2 -9.43 14.00 -1.88
C CYS A 2 -8.70 13.92 -3.22
N LYS A 3 -7.93 14.97 -3.55
CA LYS A 3 -7.11 14.98 -4.77
C LYS A 3 -5.68 15.35 -4.42
N ASN A 4 -4.73 14.54 -4.89
CA ASN A 4 -3.31 14.86 -4.85
C ASN A 4 -2.83 15.23 -6.26
N HIS A 5 -2.21 16.38 -6.41
CA HIS A 5 -1.58 16.83 -7.67
C HIS A 5 -0.06 16.96 -7.56
N GLY A 6 0.49 16.86 -6.35
CA GLY A 6 1.90 17.01 -6.09
C GLY A 6 2.65 15.68 -6.03
N GLU A 7 3.95 15.69 -6.31
CA GLU A 7 4.82 14.55 -6.07
C GLU A 7 4.86 14.22 -4.56
N VAL A 8 4.78 12.93 -4.22
CA VAL A 8 5.04 12.43 -2.87
C VAL A 8 6.24 11.49 -2.93
N LYS A 9 7.32 11.87 -2.26
CA LYS A 9 8.59 11.17 -2.34
C LYS A 9 9.22 10.95 -0.97
N ASN A 10 9.62 9.72 -0.70
CA ASN A 10 10.51 9.40 0.41
C ASN A 10 11.94 9.26 -0.10
N THR A 11 12.86 10.11 0.41
CA THR A 11 14.30 10.12 0.04
C THR A 11 15.23 9.90 1.24
N GLY A 12 14.68 9.84 2.46
CA GLY A 12 15.46 9.66 3.68
C GLY A 12 15.95 8.24 3.88
N THR A 13 16.85 8.05 4.85
CA THR A 13 17.17 6.72 5.37
C THR A 13 16.11 6.35 6.40
N SER A 14 15.43 5.23 6.21
CA SER A 14 14.49 4.74 7.23
C SER A 14 15.28 4.11 8.37
N PRO A 15 14.94 4.41 9.63
CA PRO A 15 15.54 3.73 10.77
C PRO A 15 15.38 2.21 10.67
N ALA A 16 16.34 1.47 11.22
CA ALA A 16 16.20 0.03 11.39
C ALA A 16 14.85 -0.29 12.08
N ASN A 17 14.20 -1.37 11.67
CA ASN A 17 12.97 -1.86 12.28
C ASN A 17 11.75 -0.94 12.15
N THR A 18 11.63 -0.17 11.09
CA THR A 18 10.43 0.62 10.79
C THR A 18 9.92 0.36 9.38
N GLY A 19 8.64 0.03 9.25
CA GLY A 19 7.94 0.03 7.98
C GLY A 19 7.63 1.45 7.52
N VAL A 20 7.80 1.74 6.24
CA VAL A 20 7.51 3.04 5.66
C VAL A 20 6.41 2.93 4.61
N THR A 21 5.42 3.79 4.70
CA THR A 21 4.37 3.87 3.69
C THR A 21 4.38 5.23 3.01
N VAL A 22 4.29 5.21 1.68
CA VAL A 22 4.25 6.41 0.83
C VAL A 22 3.03 6.30 -0.09
N ALA A 23 2.14 7.28 -0.04
CA ALA A 23 0.96 7.27 -0.89
C ALA A 23 0.48 8.67 -1.25
N GLY A 24 -0.31 8.77 -2.32
CA GLY A 24 -0.86 10.04 -2.76
C GLY A 24 -1.94 10.60 -1.84
N ILE A 25 -2.70 9.77 -1.17
CA ILE A 25 -3.84 10.18 -0.34
C ILE A 25 -3.65 9.80 1.12
N VAL A 26 -3.47 8.52 1.43
CA VAL A 26 -3.32 8.02 2.81
C VAL A 26 -2.08 7.15 2.91
N GLY A 27 -1.12 7.52 3.74
CA GLY A 27 0.10 6.73 3.94
C GLY A 27 -0.22 5.38 4.58
N ARG A 28 -0.80 5.37 5.78
CA ARG A 28 -1.13 4.14 6.50
C ARG A 28 -2.37 4.32 7.38
N ILE A 29 -3.14 3.26 7.52
CA ILE A 29 -4.21 3.14 8.50
C ILE A 29 -3.87 1.99 9.44
N GLU A 30 -3.81 2.27 10.73
CA GLU A 30 -3.80 1.29 11.80
C GLU A 30 -5.15 1.32 12.49
N ALA A 31 -6.00 0.37 12.15
CA ALA A 31 -7.38 0.39 12.59
C ALA A 31 -7.53 -0.18 14.02
N ALA A 32 -8.32 0.50 14.84
CA ALA A 32 -8.76 -0.03 16.13
C ALA A 32 -9.66 -1.26 15.94
N GLU A 33 -9.91 -1.98 17.03
CA GLU A 33 -10.81 -3.13 17.04
C GLU A 33 -12.19 -2.77 16.47
N ASN A 34 -12.65 -3.54 15.50
CA ASN A 34 -13.90 -3.34 14.76
C ASN A 34 -13.99 -1.99 14.03
N GLY A 35 -12.85 -1.33 13.78
CA GLY A 35 -12.82 -0.06 13.07
C GLY A 35 -13.26 -0.22 11.60
N ASN A 36 -14.11 0.69 11.14
CA ASN A 36 -14.52 0.81 9.74
C ASN A 36 -13.88 2.04 9.12
N ASN A 37 -13.03 1.83 8.11
CA ASN A 37 -12.33 2.90 7.42
C ASN A 37 -12.80 2.98 5.98
N THR A 38 -13.13 4.17 5.51
CA THR A 38 -13.57 4.38 4.13
C THR A 38 -12.72 5.41 3.43
N ILE A 39 -12.22 5.06 2.25
CA ILE A 39 -11.54 5.96 1.31
C ILE A 39 -12.37 5.94 0.03
N SER A 40 -12.97 7.06 -0.34
CA SER A 40 -13.82 7.10 -1.52
C SER A 40 -13.68 8.38 -2.32
N LEU A 41 -13.93 8.29 -3.63
CA LEU A 41 -13.92 9.42 -4.57
C LEU A 41 -12.57 10.17 -4.56
N CYS A 42 -11.47 9.43 -4.35
CA CYS A 42 -10.14 10.02 -4.26
C CYS A 42 -9.36 9.84 -5.57
N GLU A 43 -8.52 10.82 -5.86
CA GLU A 43 -7.76 10.87 -7.11
C GLU A 43 -6.30 11.23 -6.84
N ASN A 44 -5.37 10.39 -7.28
CA ASN A 44 -3.95 10.73 -7.29
C ASN A 44 -3.50 11.06 -8.71
N ARG A 45 -2.98 12.27 -8.91
CA ARG A 45 -2.32 12.73 -10.14
C ARG A 45 -0.84 13.02 -9.95
N GLY A 46 -0.35 12.97 -8.72
CA GLY A 46 1.06 13.15 -8.43
C GLY A 46 1.85 11.85 -8.55
N GLN A 47 3.10 11.94 -8.93
CA GLN A 47 4.02 10.81 -8.90
C GLN A 47 4.29 10.38 -7.46
N ILE A 48 4.28 9.07 -7.20
CA ILE A 48 4.58 8.50 -5.90
C ILE A 48 5.88 7.71 -6.01
N SER A 49 6.87 8.05 -5.19
CA SER A 49 8.17 7.38 -5.26
C SER A 49 8.78 7.07 -3.90
N TYR A 50 9.39 5.90 -3.82
CA TYR A 50 10.19 5.46 -2.70
C TYR A 50 11.64 5.32 -3.15
N ALA A 51 12.49 6.24 -2.70
CA ALA A 51 13.92 6.29 -3.01
C ALA A 51 14.79 6.16 -1.75
N ALA A 52 14.19 5.92 -0.59
CA ALA A 52 14.90 5.77 0.66
C ALA A 52 15.71 4.47 0.70
N LYS A 53 16.92 4.54 1.23
CA LYS A 53 17.64 3.33 1.62
C LYS A 53 17.07 2.83 2.93
N ASN A 54 16.71 1.57 2.96
CA ASN A 54 16.30 0.92 4.19
C ASN A 54 17.42 -0.02 4.64
N GLU A 55 17.90 0.16 5.84
CA GLU A 55 19.00 -0.65 6.40
C GLU A 55 18.48 -1.82 7.25
N SER A 56 17.18 -2.04 7.29
CA SER A 56 16.58 -2.94 8.27
C SER A 56 16.12 -4.28 7.74
N ASP A 57 16.11 -5.21 8.67
CA ASP A 57 15.58 -6.56 8.53
C ASP A 57 14.08 -6.58 8.23
N ALA A 58 13.66 -7.62 7.58
CA ALA A 58 12.41 -7.83 6.87
C ALA A 58 11.11 -7.91 7.66
N GLU A 59 11.10 -7.64 8.92
CA GLU A 59 9.87 -7.81 9.72
C GLU A 59 8.83 -6.70 9.52
N TYR A 60 9.20 -5.61 8.86
CA TYR A 60 8.34 -4.43 8.76
C TYR A 60 7.82 -4.20 7.35
N LEU A 61 6.49 -4.08 7.25
CA LEU A 61 5.78 -3.88 6.00
C LEU A 61 5.97 -2.45 5.49
N SER A 62 6.51 -2.30 4.30
CA SER A 62 6.62 -1.03 3.60
C SER A 62 5.74 -1.02 2.36
N GLY A 63 5.09 0.10 2.08
CA GLY A 63 4.14 0.19 0.97
C GLY A 63 4.20 1.50 0.20
N VAL A 64 4.06 1.40 -1.12
CA VAL A 64 4.02 2.54 -2.04
C VAL A 64 2.80 2.44 -2.93
N ALA A 65 1.91 3.42 -2.89
CA ALA A 65 0.68 3.34 -3.68
C ALA A 65 0.14 4.70 -4.13
N GLY A 66 -0.73 4.68 -5.14
CA GLY A 66 -1.44 5.88 -5.57
C GLY A 66 -2.41 6.43 -4.53
N ILE A 67 -3.15 5.57 -3.83
CA ILE A 67 -4.21 5.97 -2.89
C ILE A 67 -3.87 5.59 -1.45
N LEU A 68 -3.62 4.32 -1.14
CA LEU A 68 -3.38 3.83 0.23
C LEU A 68 -2.07 3.04 0.31
N GLY A 69 -1.11 3.54 1.06
CA GLY A 69 0.18 2.86 1.27
C GLY A 69 0.08 1.59 2.09
N GLY A 70 -0.82 1.53 3.06
CA GLY A 70 -1.06 0.31 3.81
C GLY A 70 -2.22 0.37 4.81
N HIS A 71 -2.83 -0.79 5.04
CA HIS A 71 -3.85 -0.98 6.06
C HIS A 71 -3.52 -2.19 6.94
N THR A 72 -3.55 -1.99 8.25
CA THR A 72 -3.37 -3.06 9.24
C THR A 72 -4.33 -2.84 10.41
N GLY A 73 -4.60 -3.90 11.19
CA GLY A 73 -5.13 -3.74 12.53
C GLY A 73 -4.06 -3.20 13.50
N THR A 74 -4.47 -2.71 14.65
CA THR A 74 -3.56 -2.36 15.74
C THR A 74 -3.00 -3.64 16.38
N PHE A 75 -1.69 -3.74 16.51
CA PHE A 75 -1.04 -4.89 17.12
C PHE A 75 -1.14 -4.82 18.65
N ASN A 76 -1.72 -5.85 19.24
CA ASN A 76 -1.74 -6.01 20.69
C ASN A 76 -0.52 -6.82 21.13
N SER A 77 0.42 -6.19 21.80
CA SER A 77 1.67 -6.81 22.25
C SER A 77 1.49 -7.89 23.33
N GLN A 78 0.39 -7.85 24.08
CA GLN A 78 0.09 -8.83 25.15
C GLN A 78 -0.49 -10.11 24.56
N THR A 79 -1.45 -9.99 23.63
CA THR A 79 -2.11 -11.14 23.00
C THR A 79 -1.40 -11.62 21.74
N LYS A 80 -0.45 -10.83 21.20
CA LYS A 80 0.24 -11.09 19.93
C LYS A 80 -0.70 -11.17 18.74
N VAL A 81 -1.80 -10.45 18.77
CA VAL A 81 -2.84 -10.45 17.74
C VAL A 81 -3.08 -9.02 17.22
N TYR A 82 -3.34 -8.89 15.94
CA TYR A 82 -3.84 -7.65 15.35
C TYR A 82 -5.35 -7.54 15.55
N SER A 83 -5.84 -6.34 15.77
CA SER A 83 -7.28 -6.05 15.86
C SER A 83 -7.98 -6.33 14.53
N SER A 84 -9.23 -6.76 14.63
CA SER A 84 -10.12 -6.88 13.47
C SER A 84 -10.54 -5.50 12.96
N ALA A 85 -10.55 -5.32 11.65
CA ALA A 85 -10.97 -4.06 11.07
C ALA A 85 -11.44 -4.21 9.62
N THR A 86 -12.23 -3.27 9.16
CA THR A 86 -12.65 -3.20 7.77
C THR A 86 -12.09 -1.95 7.09
N VAL A 87 -11.60 -2.11 5.86
CA VAL A 87 -11.34 -0.99 4.96
C VAL A 87 -12.18 -1.13 3.69
N THR A 88 -12.81 -0.03 3.29
CA THR A 88 -13.50 0.07 2.01
C THR A 88 -12.83 1.15 1.17
N ILE A 89 -12.39 0.79 -0.04
CA ILE A 89 -11.81 1.72 -1.02
C ILE A 89 -12.72 1.70 -2.24
N SER A 90 -13.34 2.83 -2.57
CA SER A 90 -14.27 2.87 -3.70
C SER A 90 -14.11 4.13 -4.55
N ASP A 91 -14.41 3.99 -5.84
CA ASP A 91 -14.45 5.12 -6.77
C ASP A 91 -13.15 5.95 -6.77
N CYS A 92 -12.03 5.27 -6.61
CA CYS A 92 -10.71 5.92 -6.54
C CYS A 92 -9.92 5.70 -7.83
N SER A 93 -9.08 6.68 -8.17
CA SER A 93 -8.25 6.59 -9.38
C SER A 93 -6.81 7.05 -9.15
N ASN A 94 -5.88 6.30 -9.74
CA ASN A 94 -4.48 6.70 -9.84
C ASN A 94 -4.15 7.03 -11.30
N TRP A 95 -3.51 8.18 -11.53
CA TRP A 95 -3.18 8.71 -12.85
C TRP A 95 -1.67 8.89 -13.08
N ASN A 96 -0.84 8.55 -12.12
CA ASN A 96 0.60 8.78 -12.24
C ASN A 96 1.40 7.63 -11.64
N ILE A 97 2.66 7.58 -11.99
CA ILE A 97 3.60 6.51 -11.67
C ILE A 97 3.68 6.28 -10.16
N VAL A 98 3.66 5.01 -9.78
CA VAL A 98 4.01 4.51 -8.45
C VAL A 98 5.29 3.71 -8.59
N GLN A 99 6.38 4.12 -7.92
CA GLN A 99 7.66 3.47 -8.15
C GLN A 99 8.54 3.33 -6.90
N LYS A 100 9.35 2.28 -6.92
CA LYS A 100 10.54 2.12 -6.10
C LYS A 100 11.77 2.35 -6.97
N THR A 101 12.68 3.24 -6.56
CA THR A 101 13.82 3.68 -7.37
C THR A 101 15.19 3.37 -6.78
N ASN A 102 15.26 2.70 -5.64
CA ASN A 102 16.52 2.36 -4.99
C ASN A 102 16.68 0.86 -4.73
N ASP A 103 17.93 0.47 -4.57
CA ASP A 103 18.32 -0.85 -4.14
C ASP A 103 18.30 -0.91 -2.59
N GLY A 104 17.39 -1.66 -2.04
CA GLY A 104 17.25 -1.84 -0.59
C GLY A 104 16.64 -3.20 -0.25
N ASN A 105 17.08 -3.78 0.84
CA ASN A 105 16.68 -5.10 1.33
C ASN A 105 15.37 -5.01 2.12
N ASN A 106 14.21 -4.84 1.46
CA ASN A 106 12.95 -4.75 2.18
C ASN A 106 11.81 -5.47 1.50
N ASN A 107 10.90 -5.96 2.33
CA ASN A 107 9.57 -6.33 1.88
C ASN A 107 8.83 -5.04 1.50
N ILE A 108 8.78 -4.74 0.22
CA ILE A 108 8.06 -3.58 -0.30
C ILE A 108 6.92 -4.05 -1.18
N PHE A 109 5.75 -3.47 -0.91
CA PHE A 109 4.55 -3.70 -1.67
C PHE A 109 4.25 -2.46 -2.49
N LEU A 110 4.03 -2.64 -3.80
CA LEU A 110 3.67 -1.56 -4.70
C LEU A 110 2.29 -1.82 -5.29
N GLY A 111 1.43 -0.83 -5.27
CA GLY A 111 0.08 -0.94 -5.82
C GLY A 111 -0.41 0.35 -6.46
N GLY A 112 -1.11 0.24 -7.58
CA GLY A 112 -1.69 1.42 -8.22
C GLY A 112 -2.73 2.11 -7.34
N ILE A 113 -3.50 1.35 -6.58
CA ILE A 113 -4.51 1.84 -5.63
C ILE A 113 -4.05 1.59 -4.19
N ALA A 114 -3.76 0.36 -3.79
CA ALA A 114 -3.29 0.05 -2.44
C ALA A 114 -2.02 -0.80 -2.47
N ALA A 115 -1.05 -0.50 -1.60
CA ALA A 115 0.17 -1.28 -1.57
C ALA A 115 -0.02 -2.59 -0.80
N PHE A 116 -0.48 -2.51 0.44
CA PHE A 116 -0.80 -3.72 1.19
C PHE A 116 -2.05 -3.59 2.06
N LEU A 117 -2.76 -4.69 2.15
CA LEU A 117 -3.94 -4.89 2.99
C LEU A 117 -3.65 -6.13 3.84
N PHE A 118 -3.24 -5.90 5.07
CA PHE A 118 -2.68 -6.94 5.92
C PHE A 118 -3.56 -7.19 7.14
N GLY A 119 -3.89 -8.45 7.36
CA GLY A 119 -4.53 -8.94 8.57
C GLY A 119 -3.75 -10.12 9.16
N PRO A 120 -4.00 -10.49 10.39
CA PRO A 120 -3.40 -11.68 10.98
C PRO A 120 -3.80 -12.92 10.18
N GLU A 121 -2.87 -13.81 9.91
CA GLU A 121 -3.06 -15.03 9.09
C GLU A 121 -4.23 -15.94 9.55
N LYS A 122 -4.75 -15.71 10.73
CA LYS A 122 -5.84 -16.50 11.33
C LYS A 122 -7.12 -15.72 11.61
N SER A 123 -7.20 -14.44 11.25
CA SER A 123 -8.38 -13.62 11.50
C SER A 123 -9.24 -13.51 10.24
N THR A 124 -10.42 -14.12 10.28
CA THR A 124 -11.47 -13.94 9.26
C THR A 124 -12.19 -12.60 9.39
N SER A 125 -11.85 -11.81 10.40
CA SER A 125 -12.55 -10.58 10.76
C SER A 125 -11.87 -9.31 10.25
N HIS A 126 -10.70 -9.41 9.61
CA HIS A 126 -10.09 -8.30 8.88
C HIS A 126 -10.55 -8.34 7.43
N VAL A 127 -11.20 -7.28 6.96
CA VAL A 127 -11.88 -7.26 5.67
C VAL A 127 -11.43 -6.06 4.85
N ALA A 128 -11.12 -6.27 3.58
CA ALA A 128 -10.87 -5.20 2.63
C ALA A 128 -11.79 -5.33 1.41
N ASN A 129 -12.61 -4.33 1.19
CA ASN A 129 -13.48 -4.23 0.03
C ASN A 129 -12.97 -3.14 -0.90
N ILE A 130 -12.71 -3.48 -2.15
CA ILE A 130 -12.22 -2.54 -3.17
C ILE A 130 -13.17 -2.59 -4.34
N SER A 131 -13.75 -1.46 -4.73
CA SER A 131 -14.71 -1.42 -5.83
C SER A 131 -14.56 -0.19 -6.70
N ASN A 132 -14.84 -0.37 -7.99
CA ASN A 132 -14.86 0.71 -8.97
C ASN A 132 -13.60 1.59 -8.96
N CYS A 133 -12.44 0.98 -8.75
CA CYS A 133 -11.15 1.68 -8.72
C CYS A 133 -10.38 1.50 -10.02
N THR A 134 -9.66 2.53 -10.44
CA THR A 134 -8.95 2.52 -11.71
C THR A 134 -7.49 2.95 -11.52
N ASN A 135 -6.56 2.12 -11.98
CA ASN A 135 -5.19 2.51 -12.24
C ASN A 135 -5.06 2.81 -13.74
N ASN A 136 -4.83 4.08 -14.09
CA ASN A 136 -4.91 4.56 -15.46
C ASN A 136 -3.64 4.25 -16.27
N ALA A 137 -3.69 4.39 -17.59
CA ALA A 137 -2.63 3.95 -18.50
C ALA A 137 -1.26 4.60 -18.25
N ASP A 138 -1.23 5.84 -17.78
CA ASP A 138 0.02 6.55 -17.48
C ASP A 138 0.52 6.26 -16.04
N ALA A 139 -0.20 5.44 -15.29
CA ALA A 139 0.03 5.17 -13.88
C ALA A 139 0.79 3.86 -13.65
N SER A 140 1.89 3.64 -14.37
CA SER A 140 2.71 2.43 -14.23
C SER A 140 3.16 2.18 -12.79
N VAL A 141 3.17 0.91 -12.38
CA VAL A 141 3.63 0.47 -11.07
C VAL A 141 4.97 -0.23 -11.22
N LEU A 142 6.05 0.46 -10.88
CA LEU A 142 7.39 0.07 -11.26
C LEU A 142 8.30 -0.25 -10.07
N ASN A 143 8.87 -1.45 -10.08
CA ASN A 143 9.99 -1.78 -9.21
C ASN A 143 11.31 -1.67 -9.99
N ASN A 144 11.98 -0.54 -9.86
CA ASN A 144 13.25 -0.25 -10.54
C ASN A 144 14.49 -0.62 -9.71
N SER A 145 14.36 -1.41 -8.66
CA SER A 145 15.51 -1.88 -7.89
C SER A 145 16.21 -3.04 -8.60
N THR A 146 17.54 -3.00 -8.62
CA THR A 146 18.39 -4.03 -9.26
C THR A 146 18.91 -5.07 -8.25
N ASN A 147 18.80 -4.79 -6.95
CA ASN A 147 19.27 -5.69 -5.90
C ASN A 147 18.09 -6.21 -5.07
N TYR A 148 17.88 -7.51 -5.15
CA TYR A 148 16.77 -8.21 -4.49
C TYR A 148 17.20 -8.92 -3.20
N GLY A 149 18.18 -8.49 -2.52
CA GLY A 149 18.76 -8.94 -1.24
C GLY A 149 18.03 -10.03 -0.40
N GLY A 150 17.33 -10.95 -1.04
CA GLY A 150 16.62 -12.06 -0.40
C GLY A 150 15.20 -11.74 0.11
N TRP A 151 14.69 -10.53 -0.13
CA TRP A 151 13.38 -10.11 0.35
C TRP A 151 12.34 -9.99 -0.77
N TYR A 152 11.06 -10.10 -0.42
CA TYR A 152 9.97 -10.12 -1.39
C TYR A 152 9.55 -8.70 -1.77
N THR A 153 9.44 -8.45 -3.07
CA THR A 153 8.72 -7.29 -3.61
C THR A 153 7.49 -7.79 -4.34
N TYR A 154 6.33 -7.29 -3.95
CA TYR A 154 5.07 -7.59 -4.61
C TYR A 154 4.59 -6.34 -5.32
N THR A 155 4.24 -6.49 -6.59
CA THR A 155 3.77 -5.39 -7.43
C THR A 155 2.43 -5.75 -8.05
N GLY A 156 1.47 -4.85 -7.97
CA GLY A 156 0.14 -5.07 -8.53
C GLY A 156 -0.48 -3.79 -9.08
N GLY A 157 -1.17 -3.90 -10.20
CA GLY A 157 -1.82 -2.74 -10.83
C GLY A 157 -2.92 -2.11 -9.98
N ILE A 158 -3.60 -2.89 -9.14
CA ILE A 158 -4.59 -2.41 -8.16
C ILE A 158 -4.04 -2.58 -6.75
N VAL A 159 -3.73 -3.80 -6.32
CA VAL A 159 -3.21 -4.09 -4.96
C VAL A 159 -1.91 -4.87 -5.08
N GLY A 160 -0.87 -4.42 -4.37
CA GLY A 160 0.42 -5.12 -4.32
C GLY A 160 0.35 -6.39 -3.49
N HIS A 161 -0.26 -6.36 -2.31
CA HIS A 161 -0.38 -7.50 -1.41
C HIS A 161 -1.70 -7.51 -0.64
N HIS A 162 -2.41 -8.64 -0.67
CA HIS A 162 -3.73 -8.79 -0.05
C HIS A 162 -3.81 -10.12 0.71
N THR A 163 -3.86 -10.07 2.04
CA THR A 163 -3.93 -11.25 2.93
C THR A 163 -5.17 -11.28 3.80
N VAL A 164 -6.16 -10.49 3.48
CA VAL A 164 -7.39 -10.34 4.27
C VAL A 164 -8.60 -10.86 3.50
N SER A 165 -9.70 -11.09 4.18
CA SER A 165 -11.00 -11.38 3.56
C SER A 165 -11.55 -10.14 2.85
N GLY A 166 -12.52 -10.32 1.96
CA GLY A 166 -13.21 -9.21 1.29
C GLY A 166 -13.37 -9.44 -0.20
N GLN A 167 -13.80 -8.41 -0.90
CA GLN A 167 -14.13 -8.46 -2.31
C GLN A 167 -13.40 -7.37 -3.09
N MET A 168 -12.99 -7.72 -4.30
CA MET A 168 -12.55 -6.75 -5.30
C MET A 168 -13.48 -6.85 -6.50
N SER A 169 -14.19 -5.77 -6.84
CA SER A 169 -15.13 -5.72 -7.95
C SER A 169 -14.94 -4.48 -8.80
N ASP A 170 -15.22 -4.61 -10.08
CA ASP A 170 -15.24 -3.49 -11.06
C ASP A 170 -13.95 -2.64 -11.09
N CYS A 171 -12.84 -3.24 -10.67
CA CYS A 171 -11.54 -2.58 -10.68
C CYS A 171 -10.81 -2.79 -12.01
N LYS A 172 -10.15 -1.76 -12.50
CA LYS A 172 -9.48 -1.77 -13.79
C LYS A 172 -8.03 -1.33 -13.67
N ASN A 173 -7.12 -2.11 -14.22
CA ASN A 173 -5.76 -1.70 -14.42
C ASN A 173 -5.48 -1.55 -15.93
N TYR A 174 -5.10 -0.36 -16.36
CA TYR A 174 -4.71 -0.07 -17.73
C TYR A 174 -3.21 0.19 -17.87
N ALA A 175 -2.50 0.26 -16.74
CA ALA A 175 -1.08 0.58 -16.69
C ALA A 175 -0.20 -0.67 -16.74
N GLU A 176 1.06 -0.46 -17.07
CA GLU A 176 2.12 -1.46 -16.93
C GLU A 176 2.42 -1.77 -15.44
N VAL A 177 2.78 -3.04 -15.17
CA VAL A 177 3.14 -3.53 -13.84
C VAL A 177 4.45 -4.31 -13.92
#